data_3bc09b0d8cc04a62b32264ec70f78d15
#
_entry.id   3bc09b0d8cc04a62b32264ec70f78d15
#
_cell.length_a   1.000
_cell.length_b   1.000
_cell.length_c   1.000
_cell.angle_alpha   90.00
_cell.angle_beta   90.00
_cell.angle_gamma   90.00
#
_symmetry.space_group_name_H-M   'P 1'
#
loop_
_entity.id
_entity.type
_entity.pdbx_description
1 polymer ?
#
loop_
_entity_poly.entity_id
_entity_poly.type
_entity_poly.pdbx_seq_one_letter_code
_entity_poly.pdbx_strand_id
1 'polypeptide(L)'
;MLDLADEIRHNPATGARRLVAEYRERLYQVAYRLCLNAADAEDLSFRTLQRAIERIGSYRPGGSFFQWLYAILVNFRRMDVRRKAANMLDFTDDLPDEPADAPDAAETLAAIEDAAAVRAAVAALPEVFREVVVFRYFEDMSVPEIAQVLGVPEGSVKSRLNRAKLRIRNMLSGTIGSVDAFKQDETKP
;
A
#
# COMPACT_ATOMS: atom_id res chain seq x y z
N MET A 1 -2.57 8.28 28.78
CA MET A 1 -2.40 7.04 27.99
C MET A 1 -1.03 7.15 27.32
N LEU A 2 -0.11 6.24 27.62
CA LEU A 2 1.22 6.27 26.99
C LEU A 2 1.05 6.13 25.46
N ASP A 3 1.82 6.90 24.69
CA ASP A 3 1.91 6.72 23.25
C ASP A 3 2.45 5.29 22.98
N LEU A 4 1.96 4.64 21.93
CA LEU A 4 2.36 3.27 21.57
C LEU A 4 3.88 3.13 21.46
N ALA A 5 4.54 4.14 20.90
CA ALA A 5 6.00 4.15 20.79
C ALA A 5 6.69 4.16 22.16
N ASP A 6 6.17 4.92 23.09
CA ASP A 6 6.69 4.94 24.48
C ASP A 6 6.40 3.63 25.21
N GLU A 7 5.24 3.02 24.96
CA GLU A 7 4.92 1.72 25.52
C GLU A 7 5.89 0.64 25.02
N ILE A 8 6.20 0.61 23.70
CA ILE A 8 7.18 -0.33 23.14
C ILE A 8 8.59 -0.11 23.75
N ARG A 9 8.98 1.15 24.01
CA ARG A 9 10.28 1.48 24.61
C ARG A 9 10.40 1.00 26.08
N HIS A 10 9.34 1.16 26.85
CA HIS A 10 9.37 0.87 28.30
C HIS A 10 8.93 -0.55 28.62
N ASN A 11 8.00 -1.11 27.87
CA ASN A 11 7.51 -2.49 28.00
C ASN A 11 7.35 -3.14 26.61
N PRO A 12 8.45 -3.67 26.03
CA PRO A 12 8.44 -4.22 24.68
C PRO A 12 7.41 -5.33 24.46
N ALA A 13 7.17 -6.18 25.46
CA ALA A 13 6.23 -7.30 25.32
C ALA A 13 4.77 -6.81 25.20
N THR A 14 4.37 -5.85 26.03
CA THR A 14 3.01 -5.29 26.00
C THR A 14 2.83 -4.39 24.78
N GLY A 15 3.80 -3.51 24.49
CA GLY A 15 3.77 -2.65 23.34
C GLY A 15 3.76 -3.41 22.02
N ALA A 16 4.50 -4.52 21.90
CA ALA A 16 4.47 -5.38 20.72
C ALA A 16 3.08 -6.02 20.50
N ARG A 17 2.43 -6.51 21.56
CA ARG A 17 1.06 -7.06 21.45
C ARG A 17 0.07 -6.01 20.96
N ARG A 18 0.15 -4.80 21.50
CA ARG A 18 -0.69 -3.68 21.11
C ARG A 18 -0.41 -3.26 19.67
N LEU A 19 0.86 -3.16 19.27
CA LEU A 19 1.25 -2.88 17.88
C LEU A 19 0.63 -3.87 16.90
N VAL A 20 0.74 -5.17 17.20
CA VAL A 20 0.14 -6.22 16.36
C VAL A 20 -1.38 -6.08 16.31
N ALA A 21 -2.03 -5.90 17.48
CA ALA A 21 -3.48 -5.79 17.55
C ALA A 21 -4.04 -4.59 16.77
N GLU A 22 -3.36 -3.44 16.81
CA GLU A 22 -3.84 -2.20 16.19
C GLU A 22 -3.46 -2.07 14.71
N TYR A 23 -2.32 -2.66 14.28
CA TYR A 23 -1.73 -2.34 12.97
C TYR A 23 -1.61 -3.51 12.00
N ARG A 24 -1.68 -4.78 12.47
CA ARG A 24 -1.47 -5.95 11.61
C ARG A 24 -2.39 -5.98 10.40
N GLU A 25 -3.70 -5.84 10.63
CA GLU A 25 -4.69 -5.97 9.56
C GLU A 25 -4.49 -4.90 8.48
N ARG A 26 -4.35 -3.65 8.89
CA ARG A 26 -4.16 -2.54 7.95
C ARG A 26 -2.84 -2.66 7.18
N LEU A 27 -1.75 -3.08 7.83
CA LEU A 27 -0.47 -3.33 7.17
C LEU A 27 -0.58 -4.48 6.16
N TYR A 28 -1.28 -5.57 6.51
CA TYR A 28 -1.53 -6.67 5.60
C TYR A 28 -2.31 -6.21 4.36
N GLN A 29 -3.37 -5.44 4.54
CA GLN A 29 -4.18 -4.92 3.42
C GLN A 29 -3.36 -4.04 2.47
N VAL A 30 -2.51 -3.16 3.00
CA VAL A 30 -1.60 -2.36 2.18
C VAL A 30 -0.57 -3.24 1.48
N ALA A 31 0.05 -4.16 2.21
CA ALA A 31 1.02 -5.11 1.66
C ALA A 31 0.38 -5.95 0.52
N TYR A 32 -0.84 -6.45 0.73
CA TYR A 32 -1.56 -7.23 -0.29
C TYR A 32 -1.82 -6.42 -1.57
N ARG A 33 -2.29 -5.18 -1.44
CA ARG A 33 -2.49 -4.29 -2.60
C ARG A 33 -1.19 -4.01 -3.37
N LEU A 34 -0.06 -4.01 -2.68
CA LEU A 34 1.25 -3.79 -3.31
C LEU A 34 1.85 -5.07 -3.90
N CYS A 35 1.75 -6.21 -3.20
CA CYS A 35 2.36 -7.49 -3.60
C CYS A 35 1.50 -8.28 -4.59
N LEU A 36 0.16 -8.17 -4.48
CA LEU A 36 -0.84 -8.96 -5.20
C LEU A 36 -0.70 -10.48 -4.95
N ASN A 37 -0.10 -10.86 -3.85
CA ASN A 37 0.11 -12.22 -3.41
C ASN A 37 -0.05 -12.29 -1.89
N ALA A 38 -0.86 -13.21 -1.38
CA ALA A 38 -1.19 -13.29 0.03
C ALA A 38 0.02 -13.68 0.90
N ALA A 39 0.81 -14.64 0.45
CA ALA A 39 1.99 -15.10 1.20
C ALA A 39 3.07 -14.00 1.28
N ASP A 40 3.36 -13.31 0.16
CA ASP A 40 4.27 -12.17 0.14
C ASP A 40 3.76 -11.03 1.03
N ALA A 41 2.44 -10.79 1.05
CA ALA A 41 1.83 -9.74 1.87
C ALA A 41 1.91 -10.06 3.38
N GLU A 42 1.67 -11.31 3.76
CA GLU A 42 1.78 -11.75 5.14
C GLU A 42 3.22 -11.64 5.64
N ASP A 43 4.19 -12.14 4.88
CA ASP A 43 5.62 -12.01 5.20
C ASP A 43 6.05 -10.54 5.31
N LEU A 44 5.66 -9.71 4.33
CA LEU A 44 6.00 -8.29 4.31
C LEU A 44 5.41 -7.54 5.53
N SER A 45 4.14 -7.80 5.86
CA SER A 45 3.49 -7.16 7.01
C SER A 45 4.13 -7.60 8.33
N PHE A 46 4.43 -8.89 8.48
CA PHE A 46 5.10 -9.43 9.67
C PHE A 46 6.50 -8.82 9.87
N ARG A 47 7.33 -8.83 8.82
CA ARG A 47 8.68 -8.22 8.85
C ARG A 47 8.64 -6.73 9.17
N THR A 48 7.61 -6.03 8.68
CA THR A 48 7.41 -4.62 8.98
C THR A 48 7.15 -4.39 10.47
N LEU A 49 6.25 -5.18 11.09
CA LEU A 49 5.97 -5.10 12.51
C LEU A 49 7.19 -5.45 13.36
N GLN A 50 7.92 -6.52 13.00
CA GLN A 50 9.16 -6.89 13.66
C GLN A 50 10.19 -5.76 13.61
N ARG A 51 10.41 -5.20 12.43
CA ARG A 51 11.37 -4.09 12.24
C ARG A 51 10.94 -2.84 12.99
N ALA A 52 9.64 -2.58 13.10
CA ALA A 52 9.12 -1.45 13.87
C ALA A 52 9.47 -1.57 15.35
N ILE A 53 9.35 -2.76 15.94
CA ILE A 53 9.74 -3.01 17.33
C ILE A 53 11.26 -2.79 17.49
N GLU A 54 12.08 -3.36 16.62
CA GLU A 54 13.54 -3.22 16.66
C GLU A 54 14.01 -1.76 16.50
N ARG A 55 13.28 -0.97 15.72
CA ARG A 55 13.66 0.39 15.33
C ARG A 55 12.83 1.48 15.98
N ILE A 56 12.06 1.16 17.04
CA ILE A 56 11.17 2.11 17.71
C ILE A 56 11.90 3.37 18.20
N GLY A 57 13.18 3.25 18.54
CA GLY A 57 14.02 4.39 18.90
C GLY A 57 14.24 5.41 17.77
N SER A 58 14.03 5.01 16.50
CA SER A 58 14.12 5.91 15.35
C SER A 58 12.82 6.64 15.04
N TYR A 59 11.70 6.22 15.61
CA TYR A 59 10.42 6.92 15.48
C TYR A 59 10.48 8.25 16.25
N ARG A 60 10.14 9.35 15.58
CA ARG A 60 10.07 10.69 16.18
C ARG A 60 8.61 11.02 16.52
N PRO A 61 8.29 11.32 17.79
CA PRO A 61 6.97 11.81 18.19
C PRO A 61 6.56 13.06 17.39
N GLY A 62 5.28 13.14 17.05
CA GLY A 62 4.73 14.25 16.26
C GLY A 62 4.52 13.93 14.77
N GLY A 63 5.10 12.83 14.24
CA GLY A 63 4.77 12.27 12.95
C GLY A 63 3.68 11.21 13.03
N SER A 64 3.04 10.89 11.89
CA SER A 64 2.11 9.77 11.83
C SER A 64 2.87 8.45 11.98
N PHE A 65 2.44 7.64 12.97
CA PHE A 65 3.02 6.32 13.20
C PHE A 65 2.80 5.39 12.01
N PHE A 66 1.64 5.49 11.33
CA PHE A 66 1.38 4.77 10.10
C PHE A 66 2.35 5.14 8.97
N GLN A 67 2.63 6.43 8.77
CA GLN A 67 3.59 6.85 7.73
C GLN A 67 4.97 6.26 7.97
N TRP A 68 5.41 6.21 9.22
CA TRP A 68 6.67 5.58 9.57
C TRP A 68 6.68 4.07 9.32
N LEU A 69 5.58 3.37 9.67
CA LEU A 69 5.40 1.94 9.35
C LEU A 69 5.39 1.69 7.82
N TYR A 70 4.69 2.53 7.05
CA TYR A 70 4.64 2.41 5.59
C TYR A 70 6.01 2.65 4.95
N ALA A 71 6.82 3.56 5.47
CA ALA A 71 8.19 3.73 4.99
C ALA A 71 9.03 2.46 5.20
N ILE A 72 8.88 1.76 6.34
CA ILE A 72 9.53 0.47 6.58
C ILE A 72 9.02 -0.58 5.59
N LEU A 73 7.70 -0.68 5.39
CA LEU A 73 7.06 -1.62 4.47
C LEU A 73 7.54 -1.44 3.04
N VAL A 74 7.51 -0.21 2.53
CA VAL A 74 7.98 0.12 1.17
C VAL A 74 9.45 -0.22 0.98
N ASN A 75 10.29 0.04 1.97
CA ASN A 75 11.71 -0.28 1.89
C ASN A 75 11.93 -1.80 1.76
N PHE A 76 11.23 -2.64 2.55
CA PHE A 76 11.30 -4.09 2.40
C PHE A 76 10.79 -4.55 1.05
N ARG A 77 9.63 -4.04 0.61
CA ARG A 77 9.05 -4.36 -0.70
C ARG A 77 10.04 -4.09 -1.84
N ARG A 78 10.69 -2.93 -1.84
CA ARG A 78 11.70 -2.58 -2.86
C ARG A 78 12.93 -3.48 -2.81
N MET A 79 13.35 -3.91 -1.62
CA MET A 79 14.43 -4.88 -1.49
C MET A 79 14.03 -6.23 -2.09
N ASP A 80 12.80 -6.69 -1.84
CA ASP A 80 12.30 -7.97 -2.36
C ASP A 80 12.19 -7.94 -3.88
N VAL A 81 11.66 -6.86 -4.46
CA VAL A 81 11.58 -6.67 -5.92
C VAL A 81 12.98 -6.69 -6.56
N ARG A 82 13.95 -5.97 -5.98
CA ARG A 82 15.33 -5.99 -6.47
C ARG A 82 15.94 -7.38 -6.40
N ARG A 83 15.69 -8.12 -5.31
CA ARG A 83 16.19 -9.49 -5.15
C ARG A 83 15.55 -10.45 -6.14
N LYS A 84 14.21 -10.36 -6.34
CA LYS A 84 13.51 -11.15 -7.35
C LYS A 84 14.06 -10.83 -8.75
N ALA A 85 14.25 -9.56 -9.10
CA ALA A 85 14.82 -9.15 -10.38
C ALA A 85 16.27 -9.65 -10.59
N ALA A 86 17.10 -9.64 -9.56
CA ALA A 86 18.46 -10.18 -9.63
C ALA A 86 18.45 -11.71 -9.83
N ASN A 87 17.52 -12.41 -9.19
CA ASN A 87 17.39 -13.87 -9.32
C ASN A 87 16.72 -14.30 -10.63
N MET A 88 15.91 -13.42 -11.27
CA MET A 88 15.24 -13.71 -12.56
C MET A 88 16.22 -13.73 -13.76
N LEU A 89 17.47 -13.33 -13.58
CA LEU A 89 18.52 -13.58 -14.58
C LEU A 89 18.87 -15.07 -14.70
N ASP A 90 18.39 -15.91 -13.78
CA ASP A 90 18.66 -17.36 -13.77
C ASP A 90 17.43 -18.26 -13.98
N PHE A 91 16.20 -17.77 -13.92
CA PHE A 91 14.98 -18.62 -14.11
C PHE A 91 13.80 -17.86 -14.68
N THR A 92 13.25 -18.40 -15.78
CA THR A 92 11.96 -18.08 -16.39
C THR A 92 10.80 -18.73 -15.64
N ASP A 93 9.66 -18.02 -15.63
CA ASP A 93 8.31 -18.52 -15.42
C ASP A 93 7.86 -18.76 -13.98
N ASP A 94 7.15 -17.78 -13.43
CA ASP A 94 6.00 -18.03 -12.56
C ASP A 94 4.98 -16.88 -12.72
N LEU A 95 3.81 -17.22 -13.28
CA LEU A 95 2.63 -16.38 -13.38
C LEU A 95 2.05 -16.14 -11.97
N PRO A 96 1.53 -14.94 -11.67
CA PRO A 96 0.92 -14.68 -10.35
C PRO A 96 -0.38 -15.46 -10.20
N ASP A 97 -0.52 -16.12 -9.04
CA ASP A 97 -1.76 -16.75 -8.58
C ASP A 97 -2.93 -15.77 -8.53
N GLU A 98 -4.13 -16.28 -8.81
CA GLU A 98 -5.38 -15.51 -8.84
C GLU A 98 -5.66 -14.81 -7.50
N PRO A 99 -6.25 -13.59 -7.53
CA PRO A 99 -6.56 -12.85 -6.32
C PRO A 99 -7.66 -13.53 -5.51
N ALA A 100 -7.38 -13.85 -4.26
CA ALA A 100 -8.39 -14.31 -3.31
C ALA A 100 -9.34 -13.16 -2.96
N ASP A 101 -10.65 -13.42 -3.06
CA ASP A 101 -11.73 -12.48 -2.73
C ASP A 101 -11.67 -12.03 -1.26
N ALA A 102 -11.68 -10.70 -1.06
CA ALA A 102 -12.00 -10.10 0.23
C ALA A 102 -13.49 -9.76 0.23
N PRO A 103 -14.30 -10.25 1.19
CA PRO A 103 -15.72 -9.94 1.24
C PRO A 103 -15.94 -8.52 1.77
N ASP A 104 -16.64 -7.70 1.01
CA ASP A 104 -17.31 -6.51 1.53
C ASP A 104 -18.80 -6.58 1.22
N ALA A 105 -19.62 -6.27 2.22
CA ALA A 105 -21.05 -6.53 2.21
C ALA A 105 -21.84 -5.35 1.61
N ALA A 106 -22.81 -5.69 0.76
CA ALA A 106 -23.95 -4.90 0.34
C ALA A 106 -23.68 -3.71 -0.61
N GLU A 107 -23.07 -3.97 -1.74
CA GLU A 107 -23.19 -3.12 -2.92
C GLU A 107 -24.09 -3.74 -3.98
N THR A 108 -24.83 -2.92 -4.75
CA THR A 108 -25.61 -3.37 -5.92
C THR A 108 -24.68 -4.06 -6.93
N LEU A 109 -25.14 -5.08 -7.63
CA LEU A 109 -24.33 -5.93 -8.53
C LEU A 109 -23.44 -5.10 -9.50
N ALA A 110 -23.98 -4.02 -10.06
CA ALA A 110 -23.23 -3.11 -10.94
C ALA A 110 -22.09 -2.38 -10.22
N ALA A 111 -22.29 -1.95 -8.96
CA ALA A 111 -21.25 -1.30 -8.17
C ALA A 111 -20.14 -2.29 -7.76
N ILE A 112 -20.49 -3.56 -7.58
CA ILE A 112 -19.51 -4.64 -7.29
C ILE A 112 -18.65 -4.93 -8.52
N GLU A 113 -19.25 -4.99 -9.70
CA GLU A 113 -18.53 -5.17 -10.97
C GLU A 113 -17.59 -4.00 -11.26
N ASP A 114 -18.05 -2.76 -11.03
CA ASP A 114 -17.21 -1.56 -11.16
C ASP A 114 -16.05 -1.57 -10.17
N ALA A 115 -16.29 -1.95 -8.92
CA ALA A 115 -15.25 -2.05 -7.91
C ALA A 115 -14.23 -3.16 -8.23
N ALA A 116 -14.67 -4.30 -8.75
CA ALA A 116 -13.80 -5.38 -9.19
C ALA A 116 -12.93 -4.95 -10.40
N ALA A 117 -13.52 -4.27 -11.38
CA ALA A 117 -12.80 -3.75 -12.53
C ALA A 117 -11.73 -2.71 -12.12
N VAL A 118 -12.06 -1.81 -11.18
CA VAL A 118 -11.09 -0.84 -10.64
C VAL A 118 -9.96 -1.56 -9.90
N ARG A 119 -10.27 -2.56 -9.05
CA ARG A 119 -9.24 -3.36 -8.36
C ARG A 119 -8.31 -4.06 -9.35
N ALA A 120 -8.87 -4.69 -10.39
CA ALA A 120 -8.09 -5.34 -11.45
C ALA A 120 -7.20 -4.33 -12.21
N ALA A 121 -7.72 -3.15 -12.55
CA ALA A 121 -6.96 -2.10 -13.20
C ALA A 121 -5.81 -1.58 -12.32
N VAL A 122 -6.03 -1.42 -11.00
CA VAL A 122 -4.98 -1.05 -10.05
C VAL A 122 -3.93 -2.16 -9.93
N ALA A 123 -4.35 -3.43 -9.90
CA ALA A 123 -3.43 -4.57 -9.85
C ALA A 123 -2.55 -4.65 -11.12
N ALA A 124 -3.09 -4.30 -12.28
CA ALA A 124 -2.35 -4.30 -13.54
C ALA A 124 -1.37 -3.11 -13.69
N LEU A 125 -1.39 -2.12 -12.79
CA LEU A 125 -0.43 -1.02 -12.83
C LEU A 125 1.00 -1.50 -12.54
N PRO A 126 2.01 -0.94 -13.24
CA PRO A 126 3.40 -1.05 -12.79
C PRO A 126 3.56 -0.57 -11.35
N GLU A 127 4.47 -1.21 -10.59
CA GLU A 127 4.65 -1.00 -9.15
C GLU A 127 4.75 0.48 -8.74
N VAL A 128 5.56 1.25 -9.44
CA VAL A 128 5.77 2.69 -9.14
C VAL A 128 4.50 3.55 -9.24
N PHE A 129 3.52 3.13 -10.04
CA PHE A 129 2.21 3.78 -10.16
C PHE A 129 1.22 3.21 -9.14
N ARG A 130 1.27 1.90 -8.87
CA ARG A 130 0.44 1.25 -7.88
C ARG A 130 0.71 1.77 -6.47
N GLU A 131 1.99 1.96 -6.09
CA GLU A 131 2.38 2.55 -4.79
C GLU A 131 1.64 3.87 -4.52
N VAL A 132 1.70 4.82 -5.45
CA VAL A 132 1.10 6.14 -5.25
C VAL A 132 -0.44 6.09 -5.23
N VAL A 133 -1.05 5.18 -6.00
CA VAL A 133 -2.50 4.96 -6.00
C VAL A 133 -2.96 4.34 -4.69
N VAL A 134 -2.27 3.32 -4.19
CA VAL A 134 -2.60 2.68 -2.91
C VAL A 134 -2.53 3.69 -1.77
N PHE A 135 -1.47 4.46 -1.66
CA PHE A 135 -1.35 5.44 -0.59
C PHE A 135 -2.33 6.61 -0.72
N ARG A 136 -2.64 7.06 -1.94
CA ARG A 136 -3.55 8.19 -2.15
C ARG A 136 -5.02 7.82 -1.90
N TYR A 137 -5.49 6.69 -2.45
CA TYR A 137 -6.92 6.37 -2.52
C TYR A 137 -7.37 5.30 -1.51
N PHE A 138 -6.48 4.45 -1.02
CA PHE A 138 -6.84 3.45 0.00
C PHE A 138 -6.36 3.86 1.40
N GLU A 139 -5.32 4.69 1.49
CA GLU A 139 -4.78 5.16 2.77
C GLU A 139 -5.03 6.66 3.01
N ASP A 140 -5.72 7.33 2.08
CA ASP A 140 -6.12 8.76 2.14
C ASP A 140 -4.98 9.73 2.45
N MET A 141 -3.77 9.40 1.98
CA MET A 141 -2.58 10.20 2.22
C MET A 141 -2.48 11.38 1.27
N SER A 142 -2.01 12.51 1.78
CA SER A 142 -1.65 13.69 0.98
C SER A 142 -0.39 13.45 0.15
N VAL A 143 -0.18 14.24 -0.91
CA VAL A 143 1.02 14.16 -1.76
C VAL A 143 2.32 14.33 -0.96
N PRO A 144 2.45 15.29 -0.02
CA PRO A 144 3.63 15.41 0.82
C PRO A 144 3.90 14.15 1.67
N GLU A 145 2.87 13.56 2.27
CA GLU A 145 3.00 12.34 3.07
C GLU A 145 3.46 11.15 2.23
N ILE A 146 2.89 10.97 1.02
CA ILE A 146 3.32 9.93 0.07
C ILE A 146 4.78 10.15 -0.33
N ALA A 147 5.18 11.41 -0.59
CA ALA A 147 6.54 11.77 -0.92
C ALA A 147 7.53 11.35 0.18
N GLN A 148 7.18 11.60 1.45
CA GLN A 148 7.96 11.19 2.61
C GLN A 148 8.06 9.67 2.75
N VAL A 149 6.93 8.95 2.64
CA VAL A 149 6.89 7.48 2.73
C VAL A 149 7.71 6.83 1.62
N LEU A 150 7.58 7.32 0.39
CA LEU A 150 8.28 6.77 -0.77
C LEU A 150 9.72 7.27 -0.91
N GLY A 151 10.11 8.33 -0.17
CA GLY A 151 11.43 8.94 -0.28
C GLY A 151 11.69 9.54 -1.68
N VAL A 152 10.67 10.20 -2.27
CA VAL A 152 10.73 10.82 -3.61
C VAL A 152 10.20 12.26 -3.56
N PRO A 153 10.60 13.14 -4.48
CA PRO A 153 10.04 14.50 -4.56
C PRO A 153 8.52 14.49 -4.80
N GLU A 154 7.78 15.47 -4.26
CA GLU A 154 6.34 15.62 -4.46
C GLU A 154 5.95 15.72 -5.95
N GLY A 155 6.76 16.39 -6.76
CA GLY A 155 6.57 16.46 -8.22
C GLY A 155 6.57 15.09 -8.88
N SER A 156 7.38 14.15 -8.36
CA SER A 156 7.40 12.77 -8.82
C SER A 156 6.11 12.04 -8.44
N VAL A 157 5.58 12.27 -7.22
CA VAL A 157 4.30 11.69 -6.78
C VAL A 157 3.15 12.20 -7.67
N LYS A 158 3.06 13.52 -7.88
CA LYS A 158 2.04 14.13 -8.75
C LYS A 158 2.10 13.57 -10.18
N SER A 159 3.29 13.49 -10.76
CA SER A 159 3.49 12.92 -12.10
C SER A 159 3.07 11.45 -12.17
N ARG A 160 3.44 10.63 -11.15
CA ARG A 160 3.04 9.22 -11.08
C ARG A 160 1.54 9.06 -10.92
N LEU A 161 0.87 9.85 -10.07
CA LEU A 161 -0.59 9.84 -9.91
C LEU A 161 -1.31 10.16 -11.22
N ASN A 162 -0.88 11.20 -11.94
CA ASN A 162 -1.48 11.57 -13.22
C ASN A 162 -1.33 10.46 -14.26
N ARG A 163 -0.15 9.84 -14.36
CA ARG A 163 0.07 8.69 -15.27
C ARG A 163 -0.72 7.46 -14.86
N ALA A 164 -0.85 7.19 -13.55
CA ALA A 164 -1.67 6.11 -13.03
C ALA A 164 -3.15 6.29 -13.40
N LYS A 165 -3.71 7.48 -13.14
CA LYS A 165 -5.10 7.84 -13.51
C LYS A 165 -5.36 7.60 -15.00
N LEU A 166 -4.44 8.07 -15.88
CA LEU A 166 -4.57 7.87 -17.31
C LEU A 166 -4.57 6.39 -17.71
N ARG A 167 -3.67 5.58 -17.11
CA ARG A 167 -3.61 4.14 -17.36
C ARG A 167 -4.88 3.41 -16.91
N ILE A 168 -5.36 3.69 -15.69
CA ILE A 168 -6.60 3.11 -15.16
C ILE A 168 -7.76 3.49 -16.08
N ARG A 169 -7.91 4.77 -16.45
CA ARG A 169 -8.97 5.21 -17.36
C ARG A 169 -8.92 4.46 -18.69
N ASN A 170 -7.75 4.29 -19.30
CA ASN A 170 -7.61 3.57 -20.56
C ASN A 170 -7.98 2.09 -20.43
N MET A 171 -7.64 1.43 -19.32
CA MET A 171 -8.04 0.05 -19.05
C MET A 171 -9.55 -0.09 -18.86
N LEU A 172 -10.18 0.86 -18.17
CA LEU A 172 -11.62 0.84 -17.90
C LEU A 172 -12.47 1.31 -19.08
N SER A 173 -11.95 2.17 -19.98
CA SER A 173 -12.67 2.65 -21.17
C SER A 173 -13.02 1.54 -22.16
N GLY A 174 -12.36 0.38 -22.08
CA GLY A 174 -12.70 -0.81 -22.86
C GLY A 174 -13.79 -1.68 -22.18
N THR A 175 -14.12 -1.44 -20.91
CA THR A 175 -14.96 -2.33 -20.09
C THR A 175 -16.21 -1.62 -19.54
N ILE A 176 -16.15 -0.31 -19.25
CA ILE A 176 -17.24 0.44 -18.59
C ILE A 176 -17.42 1.80 -19.27
N GLY A 177 -18.65 2.14 -19.62
CA GLY A 177 -19.01 3.49 -20.06
C GLY A 177 -18.92 4.48 -18.89
N SER A 178 -17.91 5.36 -18.91
CA SER A 178 -17.68 6.50 -18.02
C SER A 178 -17.57 6.22 -16.52
N VAL A 179 -16.36 6.17 -16.00
CA VAL A 179 -16.09 6.16 -14.54
C VAL A 179 -15.88 7.61 -14.05
N ASP A 180 -16.88 8.17 -13.40
CA ASP A 180 -16.81 9.50 -12.75
C ASP A 180 -16.03 9.49 -11.40
N ALA A 181 -15.53 8.35 -10.97
CA ALA A 181 -14.91 8.16 -9.66
C ALA A 181 -13.63 9.01 -9.40
N PHE A 182 -13.02 9.56 -10.44
CA PHE A 182 -11.79 10.35 -10.31
C PHE A 182 -11.96 11.87 -10.47
N LYS A 183 -13.22 12.36 -10.57
CA LYS A 183 -13.49 13.80 -10.78
C LYS A 183 -13.43 14.65 -9.51
N GLN A 184 -13.42 14.07 -8.32
CA GLN A 184 -13.54 14.82 -7.06
C GLN A 184 -12.23 15.41 -6.52
N ASP A 185 -11.09 15.22 -7.17
CA ASP A 185 -9.77 15.59 -6.62
C ASP A 185 -9.20 16.93 -7.14
N GLU A 186 -9.94 17.68 -7.96
CA GLU A 186 -9.47 18.98 -8.47
C GLU A 186 -9.75 20.17 -7.55
N THR A 187 -10.46 19.96 -6.41
CA THR A 187 -10.95 21.07 -5.57
C THR A 187 -10.51 21.03 -4.10
N LYS A 188 -9.41 20.37 -3.77
CA LYS A 188 -8.87 20.48 -2.40
C LYS A 188 -7.48 21.12 -2.44
N PRO A 189 -7.33 22.34 -1.85
CA PRO A 189 -6.07 23.08 -1.77
C PRO A 189 -5.03 22.35 -0.93
#